data_f354aca4a0cd5add83fcdc7733e49bb2
#
_entry.id   f354aca4a0cd5add83fcdc7733e49bb2
#
_cell.length_a   1.000
_cell.length_b   1.000
_cell.length_c   1.000
_cell.angle_alpha   90.00
_cell.angle_beta   90.00
_cell.angle_gamma   90.00
#
_symmetry.space_group_name_H-M   'P 1'
#
loop_
_entity.id
_entity.type
_entity.pdbx_description
1 polymer ?
#
loop_
_entity_poly.entity_id
_entity_poly.type
_entity_poly.pdbx_seq_one_letter_code
_entity_poly.pdbx_strand_id
1 'polypeptide(L)'
;MKKIRLGRTNLYINPLGWGGIPIQRVSEQEAVSVVQAVIGMGVELLDTARGYTDSEYKIGLALQKIDQPVILSSKSHVRTEKIQDEVRTSLDQMRVNKIHIYHLHAVNRFEEYEQVMRTGGAYEGLQRMKDRGLIGHIGISSHNLKILERAIEENHFDVIMACYSFLEPEADQRIFPLARAKEIGILAMKPFSGGVIEEPGPALRFVLSQPDVVPIPGSESLERAKANWEVFVQNRGLTPADQQYIDTLRKEMDHQFCRRCDYCQPCSEKISIQHMMGLQYIVKRFGPNTKKLDWFQMLVEKGRNCTECGECLTRCPYQLPIPDLIKKNLTWYDELAKNS
;
A
#
# COMPACT_ATOMS: atom_id res chain seq x y z
N MET A 1 -3.04 11.25 -22.99
CA MET A 1 -4.01 10.27 -22.44
C MET A 1 -5.14 11.01 -21.73
N LYS A 2 -6.33 10.40 -21.67
CA LYS A 2 -7.48 11.04 -21.04
C LYS A 2 -7.33 10.92 -19.51
N LYS A 3 -7.34 12.07 -18.81
CA LYS A 3 -7.41 12.09 -17.35
C LYS A 3 -8.71 11.48 -16.86
N ILE A 4 -8.67 10.82 -15.71
CA ILE A 4 -9.85 10.32 -15.01
C ILE A 4 -10.17 11.21 -13.81
N ARG A 5 -11.43 11.28 -13.44
CA ARG A 5 -11.88 11.88 -12.18
C ARG A 5 -11.73 10.84 -11.07
N LEU A 6 -10.99 11.15 -10.03
CA LEU A 6 -10.83 10.27 -8.87
C LEU A 6 -12.08 10.34 -7.99
N GLY A 7 -13.10 9.58 -8.38
CA GLY A 7 -14.39 9.58 -7.70
C GLY A 7 -14.98 10.99 -7.53
N ARG A 8 -15.61 11.24 -6.37
CA ARG A 8 -16.25 12.53 -6.02
C ARG A 8 -15.27 13.62 -5.56
N THR A 9 -13.96 13.35 -5.58
CA THR A 9 -12.94 14.34 -5.14
C THR A 9 -12.78 15.52 -6.07
N ASN A 10 -13.27 15.44 -7.32
CA ASN A 10 -13.02 16.38 -8.40
C ASN A 10 -11.52 16.56 -8.75
N LEU A 11 -10.66 15.65 -8.32
CA LEU A 11 -9.28 15.58 -8.75
C LEU A 11 -9.22 14.83 -10.10
N TYR A 12 -8.67 15.48 -11.10
CA TYR A 12 -8.48 14.89 -12.45
C TYR A 12 -7.02 14.55 -12.63
N ILE A 13 -6.70 13.27 -12.79
CA ILE A 13 -5.35 12.75 -12.83
C ILE A 13 -5.16 11.76 -13.98
N ASN A 14 -3.94 11.61 -14.43
CA ASN A 14 -3.55 10.46 -15.21
C ASN A 14 -3.78 9.19 -14.40
N PRO A 15 -4.33 8.11 -14.98
CA PRO A 15 -4.60 6.88 -14.24
C PRO A 15 -3.32 6.07 -13.93
N LEU A 16 -2.27 6.75 -13.53
CA LEU A 16 -1.04 6.20 -12.94
C LEU A 16 -0.55 7.18 -11.88
N GLY A 17 -0.53 6.75 -10.63
CA GLY A 17 0.14 7.44 -9.55
C GLY A 17 1.54 6.87 -9.29
N TRP A 18 2.18 7.35 -8.24
CA TRP A 18 3.48 6.84 -7.80
C TRP A 18 3.51 6.66 -6.28
N GLY A 19 4.08 5.53 -5.82
CA GLY A 19 4.20 5.19 -4.40
C GLY A 19 5.60 5.45 -3.85
N GLY A 20 5.70 6.31 -2.84
CA GLY A 20 6.95 6.77 -2.25
C GLY A 20 7.63 5.80 -1.27
N ILE A 21 7.06 4.62 -1.00
CA ILE A 21 7.64 3.70 -0.02
C ILE A 21 9.06 3.24 -0.37
N PRO A 22 9.46 2.99 -1.63
CA PRO A 22 10.80 2.52 -1.95
C PRO A 22 11.90 3.56 -1.73
N ILE A 23 11.61 4.86 -1.83
CA ILE A 23 12.67 5.89 -1.70
C ILE A 23 13.26 6.01 -0.30
N GLN A 24 12.64 5.40 0.72
CA GLN A 24 13.25 5.31 2.05
C GLN A 24 14.58 4.51 2.05
N ARG A 25 14.87 3.72 1.00
CA ARG A 25 16.05 2.85 0.89
C ARG A 25 17.24 3.48 0.19
N VAL A 26 17.04 4.62 -0.44
CA VAL A 26 18.06 5.31 -1.23
C VAL A 26 18.44 6.64 -0.58
N SER A 27 19.55 7.24 -1.00
CA SER A 27 19.99 8.54 -0.51
C SER A 27 18.96 9.65 -0.83
N GLU A 28 19.06 10.78 -0.13
CA GLU A 28 18.24 11.95 -0.41
C GLU A 28 18.37 12.41 -1.87
N GLN A 29 19.59 12.44 -2.39
CA GLN A 29 19.86 12.90 -3.75
C GLN A 29 19.22 11.98 -4.80
N GLU A 30 19.33 10.66 -4.64
CA GLU A 30 18.68 9.68 -5.51
C GLU A 30 17.16 9.79 -5.44
N ALA A 31 16.61 9.88 -4.22
CA ALA A 31 15.17 10.03 -4.01
C ALA A 31 14.61 11.29 -4.69
N VAL A 32 15.28 12.44 -4.48
CA VAL A 32 14.92 13.70 -5.12
C VAL A 32 14.93 13.56 -6.65
N SER A 33 15.96 12.94 -7.20
CA SER A 33 16.07 12.71 -8.65
C SER A 33 14.94 11.83 -9.20
N VAL A 34 14.57 10.77 -8.47
CA VAL A 34 13.46 9.89 -8.85
C VAL A 34 12.13 10.64 -8.82
N VAL A 35 11.85 11.38 -7.74
CA VAL A 35 10.59 12.13 -7.60
C VAL A 35 10.45 13.18 -8.68
N GLN A 36 11.54 13.94 -8.96
CA GLN A 36 11.54 14.95 -10.03
C GLN A 36 11.30 14.33 -11.40
N ALA A 37 11.93 13.21 -11.69
CA ALA A 37 11.74 12.50 -12.95
C ALA A 37 10.31 11.97 -13.11
N VAL A 38 9.74 11.40 -12.05
CA VAL A 38 8.35 10.90 -12.03
C VAL A 38 7.36 12.04 -12.35
N ILE A 39 7.52 13.19 -11.71
CA ILE A 39 6.70 14.37 -11.99
C ILE A 39 6.94 14.88 -13.42
N GLY A 40 8.20 14.96 -13.85
CA GLY A 40 8.58 15.38 -15.20
C GLY A 40 8.05 14.49 -16.32
N MET A 41 7.83 13.20 -16.05
CA MET A 41 7.15 12.28 -16.96
C MET A 41 5.63 12.53 -17.05
N GLY A 42 5.03 13.24 -16.09
CA GLY A 42 3.61 13.56 -16.07
C GLY A 42 2.78 12.78 -15.05
N VAL A 43 3.42 12.10 -14.09
CA VAL A 43 2.71 11.52 -12.93
C VAL A 43 2.30 12.66 -12.01
N GLU A 44 0.99 12.75 -11.73
CA GLU A 44 0.42 13.85 -10.95
C GLU A 44 0.12 13.45 -9.51
N LEU A 45 -0.15 12.18 -9.22
CA LEU A 45 -0.44 11.67 -7.88
C LEU A 45 0.80 11.03 -7.25
N LEU A 46 1.27 11.61 -6.15
CA LEU A 46 2.34 11.05 -5.31
C LEU A 46 1.74 10.58 -3.98
N ASP A 47 1.94 9.30 -3.66
CA ASP A 47 1.47 8.68 -2.43
C ASP A 47 2.62 8.35 -1.49
N THR A 48 2.51 8.73 -0.22
CA THR A 48 3.47 8.44 0.83
C THR A 48 2.78 8.13 2.16
N ALA A 49 3.49 8.08 3.28
CA ALA A 49 2.95 7.89 4.63
C ALA A 49 3.91 8.33 5.71
N ARG A 50 3.35 8.71 6.89
CA ARG A 50 4.12 8.94 8.12
C ARG A 50 5.01 7.74 8.51
N GLY A 51 4.52 6.53 8.30
CA GLY A 51 5.26 5.30 8.60
C GLY A 51 6.33 4.92 7.58
N TYR A 52 6.60 5.74 6.57
CA TYR A 52 7.63 5.47 5.55
C TYR A 52 8.93 6.24 5.83
N THR A 53 9.41 6.16 7.07
CA THR A 53 10.64 6.79 7.58
C THR A 53 10.78 8.26 7.13
N ASP A 54 11.64 8.53 6.15
CA ASP A 54 11.98 9.86 5.62
C ASP A 54 11.36 10.15 4.23
N SER A 55 10.42 9.31 3.76
CA SER A 55 9.83 9.46 2.42
C SER A 55 9.11 10.82 2.25
N GLU A 56 8.35 11.29 3.25
CA GLU A 56 7.68 12.59 3.19
C GLU A 56 8.70 13.74 3.08
N TYR A 57 9.77 13.68 3.85
CA TYR A 57 10.86 14.66 3.80
C TYR A 57 11.55 14.69 2.43
N LYS A 58 11.89 13.53 1.88
CA LYS A 58 12.53 13.41 0.55
C LYS A 58 11.63 13.94 -0.57
N ILE A 59 10.32 13.67 -0.50
CA ILE A 59 9.34 14.27 -1.40
C ILE A 59 9.34 15.79 -1.24
N GLY A 60 9.33 16.29 0.00
CA GLY A 60 9.40 17.73 0.29
C GLY A 60 10.63 18.41 -0.33
N LEU A 61 11.81 17.76 -0.25
CA LEU A 61 13.03 18.27 -0.91
C LEU A 61 12.87 18.36 -2.44
N ALA A 62 12.23 17.37 -3.04
CA ALA A 62 12.01 17.35 -4.49
C ALA A 62 11.06 18.45 -4.93
N LEU A 63 9.95 18.66 -4.18
CA LEU A 63 8.92 19.63 -4.49
C LEU A 63 9.45 21.09 -4.45
N GLN A 64 10.46 21.39 -3.63
CA GLN A 64 11.09 22.72 -3.60
C GLN A 64 11.77 23.12 -4.91
N LYS A 65 11.96 22.19 -5.83
CA LYS A 65 12.65 22.38 -7.12
C LYS A 65 11.72 22.18 -8.31
N ILE A 66 10.41 22.14 -8.09
CA ILE A 66 9.40 21.85 -9.11
C ILE A 66 8.24 22.83 -8.97
N ASP A 67 7.86 23.44 -10.08
CA ASP A 67 6.71 24.36 -10.15
C ASP A 67 5.43 23.68 -10.64
N GLN A 68 5.53 22.42 -11.10
CA GLN A 68 4.38 21.67 -11.61
C GLN A 68 3.45 21.28 -10.47
N PRO A 69 2.13 21.44 -10.64
CA PRO A 69 1.16 21.05 -9.64
C PRO A 69 1.13 19.53 -9.49
N VAL A 70 1.17 19.06 -8.24
CA VAL A 70 1.07 17.65 -7.89
C VAL A 70 -0.06 17.42 -6.88
N ILE A 71 -0.65 16.25 -6.93
CA ILE A 71 -1.63 15.79 -5.96
C ILE A 71 -0.91 14.91 -4.94
N LEU A 72 -0.91 15.34 -3.70
CA LEU A 72 -0.24 14.63 -2.60
C LEU A 72 -1.25 13.79 -1.83
N SER A 73 -0.88 12.54 -1.61
CA SER A 73 -1.57 11.59 -0.76
C SER A 73 -0.64 11.13 0.35
N SER A 74 -1.09 11.22 1.61
CA SER A 74 -0.37 10.67 2.76
C SER A 74 -1.30 9.93 3.71
N LYS A 75 -0.75 9.32 4.77
CA LYS A 75 -1.52 8.47 5.68
C LYS A 75 -0.80 8.25 7.01
N SER A 76 -1.58 8.02 8.07
CA SER A 76 -1.04 7.71 9.40
C SER A 76 -1.76 6.55 10.07
N HIS A 77 -1.02 5.79 10.90
CA HIS A 77 -1.53 4.70 11.73
C HIS A 77 -2.17 5.18 13.04
N VAL A 78 -2.16 6.47 13.34
CA VAL A 78 -2.79 7.00 14.56
C VAL A 78 -4.29 6.81 14.51
N ARG A 79 -4.88 6.21 15.57
CA ARG A 79 -6.29 5.82 15.64
C ARG A 79 -7.17 6.81 16.42
N THR A 80 -6.60 7.88 16.93
CA THR A 80 -7.28 8.90 17.73
C THR A 80 -7.20 10.27 17.06
N GLU A 81 -7.88 11.27 17.62
CA GLU A 81 -7.82 12.65 17.13
C GLU A 81 -6.41 13.25 17.07
N LYS A 82 -5.42 12.64 17.75
CA LYS A 82 -4.00 13.00 17.63
C LYS A 82 -3.46 12.85 16.19
N ILE A 83 -4.21 12.24 15.28
CA ILE A 83 -3.87 12.21 13.84
C ILE A 83 -3.71 13.64 13.27
N GLN A 84 -4.29 14.65 13.92
CA GLN A 84 -4.09 16.05 13.54
C GLN A 84 -2.62 16.48 13.64
N ASP A 85 -1.88 15.96 14.62
CA ASP A 85 -0.45 16.26 14.78
C ASP A 85 0.36 15.56 13.67
N GLU A 86 -0.06 14.35 13.29
CA GLU A 86 0.52 13.65 12.14
C GLU A 86 0.31 14.40 10.81
N VAL A 87 -0.89 14.98 10.60
CA VAL A 87 -1.15 15.81 9.41
C VAL A 87 -0.23 17.04 9.40
N ARG A 88 -0.08 17.74 10.53
CA ARG A 88 0.84 18.90 10.62
C ARG A 88 2.28 18.49 10.31
N THR A 89 2.73 17.39 10.92
CA THR A 89 4.07 16.86 10.65
C THR A 89 4.25 16.48 9.19
N SER A 90 3.24 15.88 8.53
CA SER A 90 3.29 15.58 7.10
C SER A 90 3.41 16.84 6.25
N LEU A 91 2.66 17.91 6.58
CA LEU A 91 2.74 19.20 5.91
C LEU A 91 4.15 19.80 6.02
N ASP A 92 4.71 19.78 7.24
CA ASP A 92 6.05 20.30 7.52
C ASP A 92 7.13 19.51 6.78
N GLN A 93 7.07 18.17 6.82
CA GLN A 93 8.02 17.29 6.16
C GLN A 93 7.98 17.46 4.63
N MET A 94 6.80 17.49 4.05
CA MET A 94 6.64 17.71 2.60
C MET A 94 6.77 19.19 2.19
N ARG A 95 6.87 20.12 3.16
CA ARG A 95 7.02 21.56 2.93
C ARG A 95 5.89 22.15 2.09
N VAL A 96 4.66 21.77 2.40
CA VAL A 96 3.46 22.18 1.68
C VAL A 96 2.39 22.70 2.63
N ASN A 97 1.49 23.54 2.13
CA ASN A 97 0.40 24.12 2.90
C ASN A 97 -0.86 23.25 2.90
N LYS A 98 -0.93 22.26 2.02
CA LYS A 98 -2.10 21.37 1.87
C LYS A 98 -1.70 20.00 1.35
N ILE A 99 -2.32 18.95 1.91
CA ILE A 99 -2.30 17.58 1.37
C ILE A 99 -3.67 17.30 0.74
N HIS A 100 -3.69 16.78 -0.47
CA HIS A 100 -4.94 16.59 -1.22
C HIS A 100 -5.77 15.44 -0.67
N ILE A 101 -5.13 14.33 -0.28
CA ILE A 101 -5.80 13.15 0.25
C ILE A 101 -5.03 12.67 1.49
N TYR A 102 -5.72 12.50 2.62
CA TYR A 102 -5.11 11.91 3.81
C TYR A 102 -5.89 10.68 4.25
N HIS A 103 -5.19 9.54 4.38
CA HIS A 103 -5.85 8.27 4.68
C HIS A 103 -5.66 7.84 6.13
N LEU A 104 -6.66 7.17 6.67
CA LEU A 104 -6.51 6.26 7.78
C LEU A 104 -5.71 5.04 7.29
N HIS A 105 -4.50 4.83 7.82
CA HIS A 105 -3.54 3.87 7.28
C HIS A 105 -3.75 2.46 7.81
N ALA A 106 -3.92 1.48 6.92
CA ALA A 106 -3.96 0.05 7.21
C ALA A 106 -4.92 -0.30 8.36
N VAL A 107 -6.17 0.14 8.24
CA VAL A 107 -7.27 -0.27 9.14
C VAL A 107 -7.72 -1.67 8.72
N ASN A 108 -7.19 -2.72 9.37
CA ASN A 108 -7.35 -4.10 8.93
C ASN A 108 -8.29 -4.94 9.80
N ARG A 109 -8.65 -4.45 11.01
CA ARG A 109 -9.53 -5.13 11.95
C ARG A 109 -10.76 -4.29 12.27
N PHE A 110 -11.87 -4.94 12.59
CA PHE A 110 -13.11 -4.24 12.92
C PHE A 110 -12.96 -3.37 14.18
N GLU A 111 -12.20 -3.84 15.18
CA GLU A 111 -11.91 -3.06 16.39
C GLU A 111 -11.15 -1.77 16.08
N GLU A 112 -10.21 -1.82 15.12
CA GLU A 112 -9.50 -0.63 14.65
C GLU A 112 -10.45 0.32 13.90
N TYR A 113 -11.36 -0.23 13.10
CA TYR A 113 -12.36 0.56 12.38
C TYR A 113 -13.29 1.29 13.36
N GLU A 114 -13.82 0.58 14.37
CA GLU A 114 -14.61 1.19 15.43
C GLU A 114 -13.83 2.28 16.18
N GLN A 115 -12.56 2.01 16.48
CA GLN A 115 -11.69 2.96 17.16
C GLN A 115 -11.49 4.25 16.36
N VAL A 116 -11.26 4.17 15.05
CA VAL A 116 -11.05 5.37 14.24
C VAL A 116 -12.34 6.15 13.98
N MET A 117 -13.49 5.49 13.97
CA MET A 117 -14.80 6.09 13.68
C MET A 117 -15.53 6.64 14.91
N ARG A 118 -15.16 6.21 16.14
CA ARG A 118 -15.81 6.69 17.37
C ARG A 118 -15.55 8.19 17.61
N THR A 119 -16.33 8.81 18.48
CA THR A 119 -16.07 10.17 18.98
C THR A 119 -14.66 10.29 19.57
N GLY A 120 -13.92 11.33 19.16
CA GLY A 120 -12.49 11.49 19.49
C GLY A 120 -11.57 10.55 18.71
N GLY A 121 -12.09 9.83 17.73
CA GLY A 121 -11.33 8.98 16.83
C GLY A 121 -10.58 9.74 15.73
N ALA A 122 -9.79 9.00 14.97
CA ALA A 122 -8.94 9.61 13.93
C ALA A 122 -9.76 10.21 12.77
N TYR A 123 -10.93 9.66 12.45
CA TYR A 123 -11.79 10.23 11.41
C TYR A 123 -12.24 11.66 11.76
N GLU A 124 -12.70 11.87 12.99
CA GLU A 124 -13.08 13.21 13.49
C GLU A 124 -11.88 14.18 13.47
N GLY A 125 -10.68 13.68 13.85
CA GLY A 125 -9.45 14.45 13.74
C GLY A 125 -9.14 14.89 12.31
N LEU A 126 -9.30 14.01 11.32
CA LEU A 126 -9.13 14.34 9.90
C LEU A 126 -10.22 15.31 9.40
N GLN A 127 -11.46 15.15 9.86
CA GLN A 127 -12.55 16.06 9.50
C GLN A 127 -12.20 17.50 9.92
N ARG A 128 -11.71 17.70 11.15
CA ARG A 128 -11.25 19.02 11.64
C ARG A 128 -10.10 19.59 10.79
N MET A 129 -9.20 18.73 10.27
CA MET A 129 -8.12 19.19 9.38
C MET A 129 -8.64 19.54 8.00
N LYS A 130 -9.66 18.83 7.50
CA LYS A 130 -10.38 19.16 6.25
C LYS A 130 -11.11 20.49 6.37
N ASP A 131 -11.83 20.73 7.47
CA ASP A 131 -12.55 21.98 7.73
C ASP A 131 -11.60 23.20 7.79
N ARG A 132 -10.37 22.99 8.24
CA ARG A 132 -9.29 24.00 8.23
C ARG A 132 -8.62 24.17 6.88
N GLY A 133 -8.97 23.38 5.87
CA GLY A 133 -8.39 23.42 4.53
C GLY A 133 -6.98 22.81 4.41
N LEU A 134 -6.46 22.17 5.48
CA LEU A 134 -5.12 21.57 5.51
C LEU A 134 -5.05 20.24 4.77
N ILE A 135 -6.18 19.51 4.71
CA ILE A 135 -6.36 18.38 3.81
C ILE A 135 -7.59 18.61 2.91
N GLY A 136 -7.59 17.99 1.73
CA GLY A 136 -8.71 18.09 0.78
C GLY A 136 -9.76 17.03 1.01
N HIS A 137 -9.33 15.77 1.09
CA HIS A 137 -10.18 14.59 1.10
C HIS A 137 -9.71 13.59 2.15
N ILE A 138 -10.65 12.82 2.69
CA ILE A 138 -10.36 11.77 3.66
C ILE A 138 -10.47 10.43 2.96
N GLY A 139 -9.43 9.60 3.10
CA GLY A 139 -9.41 8.23 2.59
C GLY A 139 -9.19 7.19 3.68
N ILE A 140 -9.34 5.94 3.30
CA ILE A 140 -9.01 4.78 4.13
C ILE A 140 -8.22 3.76 3.31
N SER A 141 -7.18 3.17 3.90
CA SER A 141 -6.47 2.03 3.32
C SER A 141 -6.64 0.78 4.17
N SER A 142 -6.87 -0.35 3.52
CA SER A 142 -6.97 -1.63 4.19
C SER A 142 -6.48 -2.78 3.29
N HIS A 143 -5.95 -3.83 3.93
CA HIS A 143 -5.73 -5.14 3.29
C HIS A 143 -6.93 -6.07 3.47
N ASN A 144 -7.90 -5.68 4.29
CA ASN A 144 -9.10 -6.43 4.57
C ASN A 144 -10.27 -5.85 3.75
N LEU A 145 -10.73 -6.60 2.76
CA LEU A 145 -11.80 -6.15 1.88
C LEU A 145 -13.14 -5.94 2.61
N LYS A 146 -13.42 -6.68 3.69
CA LYS A 146 -14.63 -6.48 4.51
C LYS A 146 -14.64 -5.13 5.23
N ILE A 147 -13.48 -4.63 5.62
CA ILE A 147 -13.34 -3.27 6.18
C ILE A 147 -13.61 -2.23 5.10
N LEU A 148 -13.07 -2.41 3.89
CA LEU A 148 -13.33 -1.49 2.78
C LEU A 148 -14.79 -1.52 2.36
N GLU A 149 -15.41 -2.69 2.32
CA GLU A 149 -16.85 -2.84 2.04
C GLU A 149 -17.68 -2.02 3.03
N ARG A 150 -17.47 -2.20 4.34
CA ARG A 150 -18.15 -1.43 5.38
C ARG A 150 -17.88 0.08 5.23
N ALA A 151 -16.64 0.48 5.02
CA ALA A 151 -16.28 1.89 4.84
C ALA A 151 -17.00 2.54 3.64
N ILE A 152 -17.19 1.80 2.55
CA ILE A 152 -17.93 2.24 1.37
C ILE A 152 -19.42 2.32 1.69
N GLU A 153 -20.01 1.32 2.35
CA GLU A 153 -21.42 1.28 2.70
C GLU A 153 -21.80 2.45 3.63
N GLU A 154 -21.00 2.73 4.65
CA GLU A 154 -21.17 3.86 5.56
C GLU A 154 -20.91 5.23 4.88
N ASN A 155 -20.23 5.23 3.74
CA ASN A 155 -20.06 6.38 2.85
C ASN A 155 -19.39 7.63 3.46
N HIS A 156 -18.47 7.43 4.39
CA HIS A 156 -17.75 8.50 5.06
C HIS A 156 -16.48 8.96 4.30
N PHE A 157 -15.92 8.11 3.44
CA PHE A 157 -14.62 8.33 2.80
C PHE A 157 -14.77 8.78 1.34
N ASP A 158 -13.92 9.71 0.93
CA ASP A 158 -13.85 10.20 -0.46
C ASP A 158 -13.02 9.27 -1.35
N VAL A 159 -12.05 8.53 -0.75
CA VAL A 159 -11.11 7.66 -1.45
C VAL A 159 -10.88 6.39 -0.65
N ILE A 160 -10.87 5.24 -1.32
CA ILE A 160 -10.37 3.98 -0.77
C ILE A 160 -9.04 3.60 -1.41
N MET A 161 -8.20 2.91 -0.63
CA MET A 161 -6.96 2.33 -1.12
C MET A 161 -6.93 0.84 -0.79
N ALA A 162 -7.06 0.01 -1.82
CA ALA A 162 -7.09 -1.45 -1.73
C ALA A 162 -5.83 -2.07 -2.31
N CYS A 163 -5.41 -3.24 -1.80
CA CYS A 163 -4.48 -4.09 -2.53
C CYS A 163 -5.14 -4.58 -3.81
N TYR A 164 -4.46 -4.42 -4.95
CA TYR A 164 -4.96 -4.96 -6.20
C TYR A 164 -3.81 -5.28 -7.15
N SER A 165 -3.76 -6.52 -7.55
CA SER A 165 -2.81 -7.08 -8.51
C SER A 165 -3.39 -8.37 -9.09
N PHE A 166 -2.77 -8.96 -10.07
CA PHE A 166 -3.23 -10.25 -10.57
C PHE A 166 -3.06 -11.42 -9.56
N LEU A 167 -2.28 -11.26 -8.49
CA LEU A 167 -2.23 -12.21 -7.36
C LEU A 167 -3.25 -11.91 -6.26
N GLU A 168 -3.81 -10.70 -6.24
CA GLU A 168 -4.84 -10.23 -5.31
C GLU A 168 -5.97 -9.54 -6.08
N PRO A 169 -6.75 -10.27 -6.93
CA PRO A 169 -7.75 -9.66 -7.80
C PRO A 169 -9.10 -9.41 -7.13
N GLU A 170 -9.32 -9.90 -5.92
CA GLU A 170 -10.64 -10.04 -5.29
C GLU A 170 -11.39 -8.70 -5.11
N ALA A 171 -10.67 -7.57 -5.09
CA ALA A 171 -11.29 -6.24 -4.94
C ALA A 171 -12.19 -5.85 -6.14
N ASP A 172 -11.93 -6.39 -7.35
CA ASP A 172 -12.70 -6.08 -8.55
C ASP A 172 -14.11 -6.69 -8.55
N GLN A 173 -14.32 -7.77 -7.81
CA GLN A 173 -15.61 -8.49 -7.76
C GLN A 173 -16.68 -7.71 -7.00
N ARG A 174 -16.32 -7.00 -5.92
CA ARG A 174 -17.29 -6.32 -5.07
C ARG A 174 -16.87 -4.91 -4.68
N ILE A 175 -15.62 -4.70 -4.27
CA ILE A 175 -15.18 -3.42 -3.71
C ILE A 175 -15.20 -2.30 -4.76
N PHE A 176 -14.65 -2.55 -5.94
CA PHE A 176 -14.62 -1.54 -7.00
C PHE A 176 -16.02 -1.19 -7.53
N PRO A 177 -16.92 -2.16 -7.81
CA PRO A 177 -18.31 -1.84 -8.18
C PRO A 177 -19.04 -1.01 -7.11
N LEU A 178 -18.89 -1.35 -5.81
CA LEU A 178 -19.51 -0.59 -4.73
C LEU A 178 -18.94 0.83 -4.63
N ALA A 179 -17.61 0.99 -4.75
CA ALA A 179 -16.96 2.30 -4.71
C ALA A 179 -17.43 3.19 -5.88
N ARG A 180 -17.54 2.63 -7.09
CA ARG A 180 -18.07 3.33 -8.28
C ARG A 180 -19.51 3.79 -8.06
N ALA A 181 -20.36 2.93 -7.51
CA ALA A 181 -21.76 3.26 -7.24
C ALA A 181 -21.92 4.42 -6.24
N LYS A 182 -20.92 4.64 -5.39
CA LYS A 182 -20.86 5.74 -4.40
C LYS A 182 -19.96 6.89 -4.86
N GLU A 183 -19.45 6.87 -6.08
CA GLU A 183 -18.48 7.84 -6.60
C GLU A 183 -17.23 8.00 -5.71
N ILE A 184 -16.81 6.96 -5.00
CA ILE A 184 -15.61 6.95 -4.17
C ILE A 184 -14.39 6.68 -5.07
N GLY A 185 -13.33 7.49 -4.93
CA GLY A 185 -12.09 7.30 -5.68
C GLY A 185 -11.36 6.01 -5.28
N ILE A 186 -10.72 5.33 -6.25
CA ILE A 186 -10.07 4.03 -6.04
C ILE A 186 -8.58 4.14 -6.33
N LEU A 187 -7.75 3.92 -5.30
CA LEU A 187 -6.31 3.75 -5.45
C LEU A 187 -5.96 2.27 -5.27
N ALA A 188 -5.18 1.73 -6.20
CA ALA A 188 -4.67 0.36 -6.14
C ALA A 188 -3.24 0.35 -5.61
N MET A 189 -3.08 -0.02 -4.34
CA MET A 189 -1.75 -0.23 -3.76
C MET A 189 -1.23 -1.63 -4.10
N LYS A 190 0.10 -1.77 -4.09
CA LYS A 190 0.82 -3.04 -4.32
C LYS A 190 0.52 -3.70 -5.67
N PRO A 191 0.52 -2.97 -6.80
CA PRO A 191 0.35 -3.59 -8.11
C PRO A 191 1.40 -4.68 -8.41
N PHE A 192 2.56 -4.64 -7.72
CA PHE A 192 3.60 -5.66 -7.75
C PHE A 192 3.54 -6.67 -6.59
N SER A 193 2.41 -6.76 -5.87
CA SER A 193 2.23 -7.68 -4.71
C SER A 193 3.34 -7.59 -3.65
N GLY A 194 3.89 -6.39 -3.44
CA GLY A 194 4.99 -6.16 -2.48
C GLY A 194 6.35 -6.61 -2.99
N GLY A 195 6.53 -6.84 -4.30
CA GLY A 195 7.77 -7.24 -4.95
C GLY A 195 7.83 -8.72 -5.33
N VAL A 196 6.70 -9.43 -5.24
CA VAL A 196 6.55 -10.81 -5.76
C VAL A 196 6.47 -10.80 -7.28
N ILE A 197 5.74 -9.82 -7.83
CA ILE A 197 5.66 -9.61 -9.27
C ILE A 197 6.82 -8.70 -9.67
N GLU A 198 7.69 -9.15 -10.56
CA GLU A 198 8.89 -8.42 -10.98
C GLU A 198 8.68 -7.67 -12.29
N GLU A 199 7.85 -8.20 -13.19
CA GLU A 199 7.60 -7.65 -14.51
C GLU A 199 6.57 -6.52 -14.49
N PRO A 200 6.93 -5.28 -14.88
CA PRO A 200 6.02 -4.15 -14.87
C PRO A 200 4.90 -4.25 -15.92
N GLY A 201 5.16 -4.86 -17.05
CA GLY A 201 4.19 -5.03 -18.14
C GLY A 201 2.90 -5.72 -17.68
N PRO A 202 2.94 -7.03 -17.36
CA PRO A 202 1.75 -7.77 -16.92
C PRO A 202 1.14 -7.19 -15.65
N ALA A 203 1.97 -6.70 -14.69
CA ALA A 203 1.49 -6.13 -13.45
C ALA A 203 0.61 -4.88 -13.66
N LEU A 204 1.13 -3.90 -14.37
CA LEU A 204 0.43 -2.62 -14.55
C LEU A 204 -0.70 -2.72 -15.57
N ARG A 205 -0.54 -3.47 -16.67
CA ARG A 205 -1.62 -3.68 -17.65
C ARG A 205 -2.82 -4.37 -17.02
N PHE A 206 -2.58 -5.32 -16.07
CA PHE A 206 -3.65 -5.94 -15.32
C PHE A 206 -4.45 -4.90 -14.52
N VAL A 207 -3.78 -4.05 -13.73
CA VAL A 207 -4.48 -3.04 -12.92
C VAL A 207 -5.13 -1.97 -13.80
N LEU A 208 -4.44 -1.51 -14.84
CA LEU A 208 -4.94 -0.51 -15.78
C LEU A 208 -6.12 -1.00 -16.65
N SER A 209 -6.38 -2.30 -16.70
CA SER A 209 -7.57 -2.85 -17.35
C SER A 209 -8.86 -2.52 -16.59
N GLN A 210 -8.75 -2.15 -15.30
CA GLN A 210 -9.88 -1.70 -14.51
C GLN A 210 -10.14 -0.21 -14.72
N PRO A 211 -11.32 0.19 -15.18
CA PRO A 211 -11.65 1.60 -15.34
C PRO A 211 -11.64 2.30 -13.97
N ASP A 212 -11.19 3.56 -13.95
CA ASP A 212 -11.20 4.45 -12.78
C ASP A 212 -10.41 3.97 -11.56
N VAL A 213 -9.57 2.94 -11.72
CA VAL A 213 -8.64 2.45 -10.69
C VAL A 213 -7.25 2.99 -10.99
N VAL A 214 -6.65 3.66 -10.00
CA VAL A 214 -5.32 4.27 -10.13
C VAL A 214 -4.27 3.43 -9.42
N PRO A 215 -3.43 2.66 -10.13
CA PRO A 215 -2.28 2.00 -9.52
C PRO A 215 -1.26 3.02 -9.02
N ILE A 216 -0.66 2.72 -7.86
CA ILE A 216 0.42 3.51 -7.27
C ILE A 216 1.70 2.65 -7.14
N PRO A 217 2.33 2.27 -8.29
CA PRO A 217 3.58 1.52 -8.26
C PRO A 217 4.69 2.33 -7.59
N GLY A 218 5.43 1.68 -6.70
CA GLY A 218 6.62 2.29 -6.09
C GLY A 218 7.86 2.08 -6.97
N SER A 219 8.75 3.06 -6.98
CA SER A 219 10.08 2.94 -7.59
C SER A 219 11.12 3.73 -6.81
N GLU A 220 12.30 3.15 -6.65
CA GLU A 220 13.48 3.75 -6.03
C GLU A 220 14.55 4.16 -7.04
N SER A 221 14.36 3.84 -8.32
CA SER A 221 15.30 4.18 -9.39
C SER A 221 14.60 4.81 -10.59
N LEU A 222 15.35 5.60 -11.35
CA LEU A 222 14.87 6.18 -12.61
C LEU A 222 14.48 5.12 -13.64
N GLU A 223 15.22 4.02 -13.67
CA GLU A 223 14.96 2.90 -14.57
C GLU A 223 13.57 2.29 -14.31
N ARG A 224 13.28 1.95 -13.05
CA ARG A 224 11.98 1.41 -12.65
C ARG A 224 10.85 2.41 -12.88
N ALA A 225 11.08 3.68 -12.58
CA ALA A 225 10.09 4.74 -12.81
C ALA A 225 9.77 4.86 -14.32
N LYS A 226 10.79 4.86 -15.18
CA LYS A 226 10.62 4.87 -16.65
C LYS A 226 9.90 3.64 -17.14
N ALA A 227 10.29 2.44 -16.70
CA ALA A 227 9.62 1.20 -17.10
C ALA A 227 8.12 1.21 -16.75
N ASN A 228 7.76 1.67 -15.55
CA ASN A 228 6.36 1.82 -15.14
C ASN A 228 5.61 2.82 -16.05
N TRP A 229 6.24 3.97 -16.32
CA TRP A 229 5.67 5.00 -17.19
C TRP A 229 5.49 4.53 -18.62
N GLU A 230 6.45 3.81 -19.18
CA GLU A 230 6.39 3.26 -20.54
C GLU A 230 5.21 2.30 -20.72
N VAL A 231 4.97 1.42 -19.75
CA VAL A 231 3.79 0.53 -19.77
C VAL A 231 2.51 1.35 -19.83
N PHE A 232 2.42 2.40 -19.01
CA PHE A 232 1.26 3.29 -19.00
C PHE A 232 1.08 4.05 -20.32
N VAL A 233 2.15 4.64 -20.86
CA VAL A 233 2.10 5.43 -22.11
C VAL A 233 1.72 4.57 -23.31
N GLN A 234 2.21 3.32 -23.36
CA GLN A 234 1.85 2.39 -24.41
C GLN A 234 0.34 2.12 -24.47
N ASN A 235 -0.37 2.26 -23.36
CA ASN A 235 -1.81 2.10 -23.23
C ASN A 235 -2.35 0.85 -23.97
N ARG A 236 -1.63 -0.27 -23.83
CA ARG A 236 -1.99 -1.56 -24.43
C ARG A 236 -2.67 -2.42 -23.37
N GLY A 237 -3.69 -3.17 -23.77
CA GLY A 237 -4.27 -4.22 -22.97
C GLY A 237 -3.27 -5.36 -22.69
N LEU A 238 -3.69 -6.34 -21.91
CA LEU A 238 -2.90 -7.56 -21.68
C LEU A 238 -2.62 -8.27 -23.00
N THR A 239 -1.34 -8.61 -23.19
CA THR A 239 -0.90 -9.41 -24.35
C THR A 239 -0.98 -10.91 -24.00
N PRO A 240 -0.94 -11.82 -25.01
CA PRO A 240 -0.83 -13.26 -24.75
C PRO A 240 0.37 -13.63 -23.87
N ALA A 241 1.51 -12.95 -24.04
CA ALA A 241 2.70 -13.16 -23.23
C ALA A 241 2.48 -12.70 -21.77
N ASP A 242 1.79 -11.57 -21.55
CA ASP A 242 1.41 -11.14 -20.21
C ASP A 242 0.49 -12.17 -19.55
N GLN A 243 -0.48 -12.70 -20.29
CA GLN A 243 -1.40 -13.72 -19.75
C GLN A 243 -0.65 -15.00 -19.37
N GLN A 244 0.27 -15.47 -20.18
CA GLN A 244 1.11 -16.62 -19.88
C GLN A 244 1.94 -16.40 -18.62
N TYR A 245 2.55 -15.21 -18.46
CA TYR A 245 3.29 -14.84 -17.25
C TYR A 245 2.39 -14.84 -16.00
N ILE A 246 1.21 -14.23 -16.10
CA ILE A 246 0.21 -14.19 -15.04
C ILE A 246 -0.19 -15.60 -14.60
N ASP A 247 -0.52 -16.47 -15.56
CA ASP A 247 -0.99 -17.83 -15.26
C ASP A 247 0.12 -18.68 -14.63
N THR A 248 1.36 -18.52 -15.10
CA THR A 248 2.53 -19.20 -14.52
C THR A 248 2.76 -18.75 -13.07
N LEU A 249 2.83 -17.44 -12.83
CA LEU A 249 3.10 -16.93 -11.48
C LEU A 249 1.94 -17.19 -10.52
N ARG A 250 0.69 -17.16 -10.98
CA ARG A 250 -0.47 -17.56 -10.16
C ARG A 250 -0.34 -19.01 -9.70
N LYS A 251 0.06 -19.91 -10.60
CA LYS A 251 0.25 -21.32 -10.27
C LYS A 251 1.41 -21.53 -9.29
N GLU A 252 2.52 -20.81 -9.46
CA GLU A 252 3.67 -20.89 -8.55
C GLU A 252 3.35 -20.33 -7.17
N MET A 253 2.55 -19.28 -7.10
CA MET A 253 2.17 -18.60 -5.87
C MET A 253 0.93 -19.19 -5.20
N ASP A 254 0.27 -20.16 -5.82
CA ASP A 254 -0.89 -20.84 -5.26
C ASP A 254 -0.55 -21.43 -3.89
N HIS A 255 -1.43 -21.25 -2.92
CA HIS A 255 -1.24 -21.66 -1.52
C HIS A 255 0.06 -21.19 -0.84
N GLN A 256 0.79 -20.20 -1.42
CA GLN A 256 2.00 -19.62 -0.82
C GLN A 256 1.90 -18.12 -0.56
N PHE A 257 1.09 -17.41 -1.35
CA PHE A 257 1.01 -15.95 -1.29
C PHE A 257 0.03 -15.45 -0.22
N CYS A 258 0.54 -14.83 0.84
CA CYS A 258 -0.27 -14.22 1.90
C CYS A 258 -0.74 -12.82 1.50
N ARG A 259 -2.07 -12.59 1.51
CA ARG A 259 -2.70 -11.30 1.18
C ARG A 259 -2.70 -10.30 2.34
N ARG A 260 -2.19 -10.69 3.52
CA ARG A 260 -2.02 -9.81 4.71
C ARG A 260 -3.34 -9.22 5.25
N CYS A 261 -4.44 -9.90 5.00
CA CYS A 261 -5.80 -9.49 5.38
C CYS A 261 -6.13 -9.66 6.88
N ASP A 262 -5.28 -10.38 7.61
CA ASP A 262 -5.35 -10.63 9.06
C ASP A 262 -6.55 -11.49 9.53
N TYR A 263 -7.29 -12.13 8.60
CA TYR A 263 -8.41 -13.02 8.96
C TYR A 263 -7.98 -14.22 9.83
N CYS A 264 -6.72 -14.65 9.73
CA CYS A 264 -6.15 -15.72 10.53
C CYS A 264 -5.93 -15.38 12.00
N GLN A 265 -6.06 -14.11 12.38
CA GLN A 265 -5.96 -13.68 13.78
C GLN A 265 -7.29 -13.87 14.53
N PRO A 266 -7.28 -13.94 15.90
CA PRO A 266 -6.08 -13.89 16.78
C PRO A 266 -5.33 -15.23 16.81
N CYS A 267 -4.02 -15.17 17.06
CA CYS A 267 -3.20 -16.34 17.36
C CYS A 267 -3.03 -16.48 18.89
N SER A 268 -3.19 -17.70 19.44
CA SER A 268 -3.00 -17.96 20.88
C SER A 268 -1.60 -17.56 21.38
N GLU A 269 -0.60 -17.82 20.54
CA GLU A 269 0.80 -17.47 20.83
C GLU A 269 1.17 -16.02 20.48
N LYS A 270 0.17 -15.20 20.12
CA LYS A 270 0.34 -13.79 19.73
C LYS A 270 1.33 -13.59 18.59
N ILE A 271 1.43 -14.57 17.69
CA ILE A 271 2.25 -14.48 16.48
C ILE A 271 1.60 -13.51 15.50
N SER A 272 2.35 -12.55 15.01
CA SER A 272 1.90 -11.71 13.90
C SER A 272 2.03 -12.48 12.58
N ILE A 273 1.02 -13.29 12.28
CA ILE A 273 1.04 -14.23 11.16
C ILE A 273 1.36 -13.53 9.84
N GLN A 274 0.70 -12.42 9.53
CA GLN A 274 0.94 -11.67 8.28
C GLN A 274 2.40 -11.25 8.08
N HIS A 275 3.09 -10.88 9.18
CA HIS A 275 4.50 -10.48 9.12
C HIS A 275 5.41 -11.72 8.99
N MET A 276 5.08 -12.81 9.67
CA MET A 276 5.81 -14.08 9.51
C MET A 276 5.69 -14.63 8.10
N MET A 277 4.50 -14.55 7.50
CA MET A 277 4.28 -14.92 6.09
C MET A 277 5.04 -14.02 5.10
N GLY A 278 5.28 -12.77 5.47
CA GLY A 278 6.00 -11.78 4.66
C GLY A 278 7.46 -11.56 5.04
N LEU A 279 8.07 -12.43 5.83
CA LEU A 279 9.39 -12.22 6.44
C LEU A 279 10.49 -11.88 5.41
N GLN A 280 10.56 -12.64 4.31
CA GLN A 280 11.51 -12.42 3.22
C GLN A 280 11.32 -11.06 2.54
N TYR A 281 10.05 -10.65 2.33
CA TYR A 281 9.72 -9.37 1.72
C TYR A 281 10.01 -8.19 2.64
N ILE A 282 9.91 -8.38 3.97
CA ILE A 282 10.32 -7.38 4.95
C ILE A 282 11.82 -7.12 4.82
N VAL A 283 12.64 -8.17 4.78
CA VAL A 283 14.10 -8.01 4.61
C VAL A 283 14.45 -7.40 3.24
N LYS A 284 13.80 -7.86 2.15
CA LYS A 284 14.00 -7.27 0.81
C LYS A 284 13.62 -5.78 0.79
N ARG A 285 12.60 -5.39 1.55
CA ARG A 285 12.08 -4.00 1.61
C ARG A 285 12.95 -3.06 2.44
N PHE A 286 13.41 -3.49 3.62
CA PHE A 286 14.15 -2.65 4.55
C PHE A 286 15.67 -2.87 4.51
N GLY A 287 16.13 -3.82 3.70
CA GLY A 287 17.54 -4.19 3.52
C GLY A 287 18.06 -5.16 4.59
N PRO A 288 19.30 -5.64 4.42
CA PRO A 288 19.88 -6.72 5.25
C PRO A 288 20.05 -6.33 6.72
N ASN A 289 20.16 -5.04 7.03
CA ASN A 289 20.26 -4.56 8.42
C ASN A 289 18.96 -4.72 9.22
N THR A 290 17.83 -5.01 8.57
CA THR A 290 16.53 -5.25 9.23
C THR A 290 16.64 -6.32 10.30
N LYS A 291 17.44 -7.37 10.07
CA LYS A 291 17.66 -8.46 11.02
C LYS A 291 18.30 -8.03 12.35
N LYS A 292 18.93 -6.83 12.40
CA LYS A 292 19.50 -6.25 13.62
C LYS A 292 18.51 -5.42 14.43
N LEU A 293 17.30 -5.18 13.91
CA LEU A 293 16.30 -4.37 14.56
C LEU A 293 15.53 -5.20 15.60
N ASP A 294 15.41 -4.68 16.81
CA ASP A 294 14.77 -5.37 17.93
C ASP A 294 13.36 -5.87 17.62
N TRP A 295 12.55 -5.04 16.98
CA TRP A 295 11.18 -5.41 16.60
C TRP A 295 11.14 -6.60 15.64
N PHE A 296 12.12 -6.70 14.74
CA PHE A 296 12.20 -7.80 13.78
C PHE A 296 12.68 -9.09 14.45
N GLN A 297 13.66 -9.00 15.35
CA GLN A 297 14.09 -10.13 16.16
C GLN A 297 12.94 -10.65 17.05
N MET A 298 12.21 -9.74 17.72
CA MET A 298 11.02 -10.10 18.49
C MET A 298 9.94 -10.78 17.63
N LEU A 299 9.77 -10.34 16.39
CA LEU A 299 8.83 -10.97 15.45
C LEU A 299 9.23 -12.42 15.15
N VAL A 300 10.51 -12.65 14.85
CA VAL A 300 11.06 -13.98 14.56
C VAL A 300 10.95 -14.89 15.77
N GLU A 301 11.35 -14.41 16.96
CA GLU A 301 11.26 -15.19 18.22
C GLU A 301 9.81 -15.61 18.53
N LYS A 302 8.85 -14.70 18.37
CA LYS A 302 7.44 -15.05 18.50
C LYS A 302 6.99 -16.09 17.48
N GLY A 303 7.50 -16.00 16.24
CA GLY A 303 7.21 -16.99 15.20
C GLY A 303 7.62 -18.41 15.57
N ARG A 304 8.73 -18.55 16.33
CA ARG A 304 9.22 -19.87 16.83
C ARG A 304 8.29 -20.53 17.83
N ASN A 305 7.40 -19.76 18.46
CA ASN A 305 6.44 -20.29 19.43
C ASN A 305 5.22 -20.93 18.76
N CYS A 306 5.22 -21.10 17.43
CA CYS A 306 4.11 -21.73 16.74
C CYS A 306 3.92 -23.20 17.21
N THR A 307 2.76 -23.46 17.83
CA THR A 307 2.38 -24.79 18.32
C THR A 307 1.68 -25.66 17.27
N GLU A 308 1.56 -25.16 16.03
CA GLU A 308 0.87 -25.83 14.92
C GLU A 308 -0.58 -26.25 15.25
N CYS A 309 -1.26 -25.48 16.13
CA CYS A 309 -2.62 -25.79 16.61
C CYS A 309 -3.70 -25.78 15.48
N GLY A 310 -3.39 -25.24 14.30
CA GLY A 310 -4.28 -25.26 13.13
C GLY A 310 -5.39 -24.20 13.11
N GLU A 311 -5.62 -23.41 14.18
CA GLU A 311 -6.69 -22.41 14.23
C GLU A 311 -6.61 -21.38 13.08
N CYS A 312 -5.39 -20.97 12.70
CA CYS A 312 -5.18 -20.04 11.59
C CYS A 312 -5.59 -20.63 10.22
N LEU A 313 -5.53 -21.95 10.05
CA LEU A 313 -5.93 -22.65 8.83
C LEU A 313 -7.43 -22.54 8.60
N THR A 314 -8.23 -22.71 9.66
CA THR A 314 -9.71 -22.67 9.58
C THR A 314 -10.23 -21.27 9.26
N ARG A 315 -9.44 -20.24 9.56
CA ARG A 315 -9.81 -18.82 9.35
C ARG A 315 -9.28 -18.24 8.03
N CYS A 316 -8.30 -18.91 7.39
CA CYS A 316 -7.70 -18.41 6.16
C CYS A 316 -8.60 -18.72 4.95
N PRO A 317 -9.23 -17.69 4.29
CA PRO A 317 -10.09 -17.94 3.14
C PRO A 317 -9.31 -18.42 1.91
N TYR A 318 -7.98 -18.30 1.93
CA TYR A 318 -7.08 -18.70 0.86
C TYR A 318 -6.42 -20.05 1.10
N GLN A 319 -6.82 -20.76 2.14
CA GLN A 319 -6.36 -22.11 2.48
C GLN A 319 -4.82 -22.26 2.53
N LEU A 320 -4.14 -21.20 3.00
CA LEU A 320 -2.68 -21.23 3.11
C LEU A 320 -2.25 -22.21 4.21
N PRO A 321 -1.23 -23.06 3.97
CA PRO A 321 -0.63 -23.91 5.00
C PRO A 321 0.25 -23.05 5.94
N ILE A 322 -0.38 -22.20 6.75
CA ILE A 322 0.26 -21.14 7.53
C ILE A 322 1.37 -21.67 8.45
N PRO A 323 1.19 -22.74 9.25
CA PRO A 323 2.27 -23.27 10.09
C PRO A 323 3.51 -23.67 9.28
N ASP A 324 3.32 -24.37 8.15
CA ASP A 324 4.42 -24.80 7.28
C ASP A 324 5.15 -23.62 6.65
N LEU A 325 4.40 -22.61 6.24
CA LEU A 325 4.99 -21.38 5.67
C LEU A 325 5.74 -20.57 6.72
N ILE A 326 5.26 -20.51 7.97
CA ILE A 326 6.01 -19.91 9.09
C ILE A 326 7.32 -20.66 9.29
N LYS A 327 7.29 -21.99 9.34
CA LYS A 327 8.47 -22.84 9.49
C LYS A 327 9.48 -22.64 8.35
N LYS A 328 8.99 -22.62 7.10
CA LYS A 328 9.80 -22.33 5.91
C LYS A 328 10.51 -20.98 6.00
N ASN A 329 9.78 -19.94 6.44
CA ASN A 329 10.34 -18.59 6.59
C ASN A 329 11.35 -18.51 7.75
N LEU A 330 11.15 -19.23 8.83
CA LEU A 330 12.12 -19.33 9.92
C LEU A 330 13.41 -20.05 9.47
N THR A 331 13.29 -21.16 8.75
CA THR A 331 14.45 -21.85 8.16
C THR A 331 15.26 -20.93 7.26
N TRP A 332 14.58 -20.22 6.36
CA TRP A 332 15.22 -19.21 5.51
C TRP A 332 15.95 -18.13 6.32
N TYR A 333 15.32 -17.63 7.40
CA TYR A 333 15.93 -16.64 8.26
C TYR A 333 17.20 -17.16 8.95
N ASP A 334 17.16 -18.40 9.45
CA ASP A 334 18.30 -19.04 10.12
C ASP A 334 19.47 -19.24 9.15
N GLU A 335 19.19 -19.60 7.90
CA GLU A 335 20.21 -19.68 6.84
C GLU A 335 20.83 -18.32 6.53
N LEU A 336 19.98 -17.29 6.40
CA LEU A 336 20.44 -15.91 6.18
C LEU A 336 21.30 -15.38 7.34
N ALA A 337 20.98 -15.78 8.58
CA ALA A 337 21.76 -15.39 9.76
C ALA A 337 23.13 -16.04 9.81
N LYS A 338 23.28 -17.29 9.31
CA LYS A 338 24.55 -18.00 9.25
C LYS A 338 25.52 -17.45 8.20
N ASN A 339 24.97 -16.87 7.11
CA ASN A 339 25.75 -16.37 5.97
C ASN A 339 26.08 -14.88 6.05
N SER A 340 25.92 -14.26 7.23
CA SER A 340 26.12 -12.83 7.50
C SER A 340 26.99 -12.61 8.71
#